data_a0eeb64c140f699bc44f254ec2b3bc46
#
_entry.id   a0eeb64c140f699bc44f254ec2b3bc46
#
_cell.length_a   1.000
_cell.length_b   1.000
_cell.length_c   1.000
_cell.angle_alpha   90.00
_cell.angle_beta   90.00
_cell.angle_gamma   90.00
#
_symmetry.space_group_name_H-M   'P 1'
#
loop_
_entity.id
_entity.type
_entity.pdbx_description
1 polymer ?
#
loop_
_entity_poly.entity_id
_entity_poly.type
_entity_poly.pdbx_seq_one_letter_code
_entity_poly.pdbx_strand_id
1 'polypeptide(L)'
;MNTLLPEELHDKYINPVTIQGILMRSKTIAMVGLSPTKQRPSNFVASYLQYEGYRVIPVNPTADEILGEKSYPDLLSIPEPVDLVNVFRRPEDCPEIARQAVQIGAKALWLQLRVISLEAAAIAEAGGLEVVMDRCVKIEHGRYCGSLHWVGMNTEIISARKSGRFI
;
A
#
# COMPACT_ATOMS: atom_id res chain seq x y z
N MET A 1 -15.34 6.96 0.64
CA MET A 1 -14.63 6.78 -0.65
C MET A 1 -15.30 5.64 -1.38
N ASN A 2 -15.69 5.87 -2.63
CA ASN A 2 -16.34 4.80 -3.41
C ASN A 2 -15.32 3.71 -3.73
N THR A 3 -15.65 2.48 -3.38
CA THR A 3 -14.89 1.29 -3.78
C THR A 3 -15.53 0.61 -4.97
N LEU A 4 -14.72 -0.07 -5.78
CA LEU A 4 -15.19 -0.98 -6.84
C LEU A 4 -15.33 -2.42 -6.34
N LEU A 5 -14.86 -2.66 -5.11
CA LEU A 5 -14.93 -3.99 -4.50
C LEU A 5 -16.38 -4.30 -4.11
N PRO A 6 -16.91 -5.49 -4.41
CA PRO A 6 -18.24 -5.93 -3.96
C PRO A 6 -18.39 -5.84 -2.44
N GLU A 7 -19.57 -5.46 -1.96
CA GLU A 7 -19.82 -5.21 -0.54
C GLU A 7 -19.53 -6.42 0.35
N GLU A 8 -19.84 -7.61 -0.12
CA GLU A 8 -19.55 -8.87 0.57
C GLU A 8 -18.05 -9.13 0.83
N LEU A 9 -17.17 -8.40 0.15
CA LEU A 9 -15.72 -8.51 0.31
C LEU A 9 -15.12 -7.38 1.15
N HIS A 10 -15.91 -6.42 1.58
CA HIS A 10 -15.41 -5.26 2.34
C HIS A 10 -14.78 -5.69 3.66
N ASP A 11 -15.48 -6.51 4.44
CA ASP A 11 -14.97 -6.98 5.74
C ASP A 11 -13.66 -7.77 5.61
N LYS A 12 -13.45 -8.37 4.46
CA LYS A 12 -12.24 -9.16 4.21
C LYS A 12 -11.05 -8.30 3.76
N TYR A 13 -11.26 -7.38 2.81
CA TYR A 13 -10.16 -6.72 2.11
C TYR A 13 -10.01 -5.22 2.40
N ILE A 14 -11.00 -4.61 3.05
CA ILE A 14 -10.94 -3.20 3.48
C ILE A 14 -11.35 -3.01 4.94
N ASN A 15 -11.11 -4.03 5.74
CA ASN A 15 -11.38 -4.01 7.18
C ASN A 15 -10.47 -3.00 7.89
N PRO A 16 -11.02 -2.03 8.62
CA PRO A 16 -10.25 -0.99 9.30
C PRO A 16 -9.23 -1.53 10.32
N VAL A 17 -9.59 -2.59 11.04
CA VAL A 17 -8.70 -3.20 12.06
C VAL A 17 -7.48 -3.83 11.39
N THR A 18 -7.70 -4.57 10.31
CA THR A 18 -6.61 -5.17 9.51
C THR A 18 -5.72 -4.09 8.90
N ILE A 19 -6.31 -3.07 8.29
CA ILE A 19 -5.59 -1.94 7.69
C ILE A 19 -4.70 -1.26 8.73
N GLN A 20 -5.26 -0.86 9.86
CA GLN A 20 -4.50 -0.22 10.93
C GLN A 20 -3.39 -1.13 11.47
N GLY A 21 -3.69 -2.39 11.70
CA GLY A 21 -2.71 -3.38 12.18
C GLY A 21 -1.51 -3.52 11.24
N ILE A 22 -1.75 -3.62 9.93
CA ILE A 22 -0.69 -3.70 8.92
C ILE A 22 0.18 -2.44 8.96
N LEU A 23 -0.43 -1.26 8.97
CA LEU A 23 0.29 0.02 8.93
C LEU A 23 1.13 0.24 10.20
N MET A 24 0.61 -0.14 11.37
CA MET A 24 1.31 0.07 12.65
C MET A 24 2.50 -0.88 12.85
N ARG A 25 2.42 -2.11 12.38
CA ARG A 25 3.50 -3.09 12.58
C ARG A 25 4.53 -3.12 11.45
N SER A 26 4.20 -2.60 10.26
CA SER A 26 5.12 -2.55 9.13
C SER A 26 6.18 -1.48 9.33
N LYS A 27 7.42 -1.79 8.97
CA LYS A 27 8.56 -0.86 8.96
C LYS A 27 9.12 -0.69 7.56
N THR A 28 9.21 -1.78 6.81
CA THR A 28 9.77 -1.81 5.46
C THR A 28 8.67 -2.12 4.44
N ILE A 29 8.50 -1.21 3.49
CA ILE A 29 7.50 -1.30 2.43
C ILE A 29 8.20 -1.37 1.08
N ALA A 30 8.00 -2.46 0.34
CA ALA A 30 8.40 -2.56 -1.05
C ALA A 30 7.27 -1.98 -1.93
N MET A 31 7.60 -1.02 -2.77
CA MET A 31 6.63 -0.36 -3.63
C MET A 31 6.81 -0.78 -5.09
N VAL A 32 6.02 -1.74 -5.52
CA VAL A 32 6.03 -2.27 -6.88
C VAL A 32 5.34 -1.32 -7.84
N GLY A 33 6.05 -0.90 -8.88
CA GLY A 33 5.54 0.09 -9.83
C GLY A 33 5.76 1.54 -9.39
N LEU A 34 6.62 1.78 -8.41
CA LEU A 34 7.02 3.13 -8.02
C LEU A 34 7.72 3.83 -9.18
N SER A 35 7.19 4.99 -9.55
CA SER A 35 7.72 5.80 -10.65
C SER A 35 8.78 6.81 -10.17
N PRO A 36 9.86 7.04 -10.94
CA PRO A 36 10.80 8.13 -10.67
C PRO A 36 10.21 9.52 -10.95
N THR A 37 9.08 9.59 -11.64
CA THR A 37 8.43 10.85 -12.02
C THR A 37 7.63 11.42 -10.86
N LYS A 38 8.01 12.61 -10.37
CA LYS A 38 7.42 13.25 -9.19
C LYS A 38 5.90 13.47 -9.26
N GLN A 39 5.37 13.68 -10.48
CA GLN A 39 3.93 13.91 -10.69
C GLN A 39 3.10 12.62 -10.66
N ARG A 40 3.71 11.46 -10.65
CA ARG A 40 2.98 10.20 -10.59
C ARG A 40 2.49 9.91 -9.17
N PRO A 41 1.26 9.39 -9.02
CA PRO A 41 0.70 9.06 -7.70
C PRO A 41 1.60 8.17 -6.84
N SER A 42 2.26 7.19 -7.44
CA SER A 42 3.16 6.29 -6.72
C SER A 42 4.36 7.01 -6.09
N ASN A 43 4.94 8.00 -6.79
CA ASN A 43 6.04 8.79 -6.25
C ASN A 43 5.58 9.66 -5.07
N PHE A 44 4.42 10.28 -5.20
CA PHE A 44 3.84 11.10 -4.15
C PHE A 44 3.50 10.28 -2.89
N VAL A 45 2.93 9.10 -3.06
CA VAL A 45 2.65 8.17 -1.94
C VAL A 45 3.93 7.71 -1.27
N ALA A 46 4.95 7.33 -2.05
CA ALA A 46 6.24 6.89 -1.52
C ALA A 46 6.94 7.99 -0.70
N SER A 47 6.95 9.22 -1.23
CA SER A 47 7.51 10.37 -0.53
C SER A 47 6.81 10.63 0.82
N TYR A 48 5.49 10.52 0.85
CA TYR A 48 4.72 10.62 2.08
C TYR A 48 5.09 9.54 3.09
N LEU A 49 5.19 8.29 2.65
CA LEU A 49 5.54 7.17 3.53
C LEU A 49 6.97 7.31 4.10
N GLN A 50 7.93 7.79 3.29
CA GLN A 50 9.27 8.11 3.78
C GLN A 50 9.24 9.19 4.85
N TYR A 51 8.46 10.25 4.64
CA TYR A 51 8.30 11.33 5.62
C TYR A 51 7.71 10.81 6.95
N GLU A 52 6.79 9.86 6.88
CA GLU A 52 6.19 9.23 8.06
C GLU A 52 7.10 8.17 8.72
N GLY A 53 8.30 7.97 8.22
CA GLY A 53 9.33 7.14 8.84
C GLY A 53 9.42 5.70 8.34
N TYR A 54 8.68 5.33 7.29
CA TYR A 54 8.82 4.00 6.69
C TYR A 54 10.10 3.91 5.85
N ARG A 55 10.73 2.74 5.87
CA ARG A 55 11.71 2.37 4.88
C ARG A 55 10.97 1.97 3.59
N VAL A 56 11.11 2.77 2.56
CA VAL A 56 10.49 2.51 1.26
C VAL A 56 11.54 1.96 0.30
N ILE A 57 11.29 0.78 -0.25
CA ILE A 57 12.15 0.13 -1.24
C ILE A 57 11.46 0.20 -2.60
N PRO A 58 12.00 0.96 -3.57
CA PRO A 58 11.46 1.00 -4.92
C PRO A 58 11.62 -0.33 -5.65
N VAL A 59 10.58 -0.77 -6.35
CA VAL A 59 10.63 -1.89 -7.28
C VAL A 59 10.19 -1.41 -8.65
N ASN A 60 11.17 -1.20 -9.53
CA ASN A 60 10.97 -0.70 -10.88
C ASN A 60 12.13 -1.18 -11.77
N PRO A 61 11.89 -1.94 -12.86
CA PRO A 61 12.95 -2.51 -13.69
C PRO A 61 13.67 -1.48 -14.57
N THR A 62 13.15 -0.25 -14.68
CA THR A 62 13.68 0.78 -15.59
C THR A 62 14.43 1.92 -14.90
N ALA A 63 14.49 1.90 -13.56
CA ALA A 63 15.16 2.94 -12.78
C ALA A 63 16.13 2.31 -11.77
N ASP A 64 17.31 2.89 -11.62
CA ASP A 64 18.33 2.41 -10.68
C ASP A 64 18.12 2.99 -9.28
N GLU A 65 17.58 4.20 -9.20
CA GLU A 65 17.34 4.91 -7.95
C GLU A 65 16.05 5.73 -8.03
N ILE A 66 15.25 5.74 -6.97
CA ILE A 66 14.05 6.57 -6.84
C ILE A 66 13.96 7.10 -5.40
N LEU A 67 13.75 8.40 -5.25
CA LEU A 67 13.65 9.09 -3.94
C LEU A 67 14.84 8.81 -3.01
N GLY A 68 16.05 8.75 -3.59
CA GLY A 68 17.29 8.51 -2.84
C GLY A 68 17.51 7.07 -2.42
N GLU A 69 16.65 6.14 -2.85
CA GLU A 69 16.74 4.71 -2.53
C GLU A 69 17.03 3.89 -3.78
N LYS A 70 17.88 2.88 -3.63
CA LYS A 70 18.17 1.92 -4.69
C LYS A 70 16.88 1.22 -5.12
N SER A 71 16.65 1.18 -6.44
CA SER A 71 15.54 0.46 -7.03
C SER A 71 15.95 -0.96 -7.42
N TYR A 72 15.03 -1.90 -7.29
CA TYR A 72 15.22 -3.30 -7.68
C TYR A 72 14.28 -3.66 -8.82
N PRO A 73 14.68 -4.56 -9.74
CA PRO A 73 13.84 -4.93 -10.89
C PRO A 73 12.61 -5.74 -10.50
N ASP A 74 12.68 -6.49 -9.40
CA ASP A 74 11.60 -7.32 -8.86
C ASP A 74 11.74 -7.47 -7.33
N LEU A 75 10.75 -8.10 -6.70
CA LEU A 75 10.77 -8.35 -5.25
C LEU A 75 11.85 -9.34 -4.84
N LEU A 76 12.15 -10.32 -5.70
CA LEU A 76 13.12 -11.37 -5.39
C LEU A 76 14.55 -10.85 -5.28
N SER A 77 14.85 -9.73 -5.92
CA SER A 77 16.16 -9.08 -5.89
C SER A 77 16.44 -8.26 -4.63
N ILE A 78 15.44 -8.02 -3.80
CA ILE A 78 15.59 -7.24 -2.57
C ILE A 78 16.35 -8.05 -1.52
N PRO A 79 17.50 -7.53 -0.99
CA PRO A 79 18.36 -8.28 -0.09
C PRO A 79 17.96 -8.22 1.38
N GLU A 80 16.91 -7.47 1.73
CA GLU A 80 16.46 -7.25 3.10
C GLU A 80 15.01 -7.69 3.30
N PRO A 81 14.59 -7.99 4.55
CA PRO A 81 13.20 -8.37 4.83
C PRO A 81 12.21 -7.24 4.49
N VAL A 82 11.07 -7.63 3.93
CA VAL A 82 9.96 -6.74 3.57
C VAL A 82 8.73 -7.11 4.40
N ASP A 83 8.13 -6.11 5.06
CA ASP A 83 6.91 -6.33 5.84
C ASP A 83 5.66 -6.21 4.97
N LEU A 84 5.61 -5.18 4.13
CA LEU A 84 4.47 -4.85 3.30
C LEU A 84 4.90 -4.69 1.83
N VAL A 85 4.19 -5.39 0.94
CA VAL A 85 4.30 -5.18 -0.51
C VAL A 85 3.11 -4.34 -0.96
N ASN A 86 3.40 -3.12 -1.41
CA ASN A 86 2.41 -2.18 -1.92
C ASN A 86 2.49 -2.07 -3.44
N VAL A 87 1.37 -2.20 -4.14
CA VAL A 87 1.33 -2.44 -5.58
C VAL A 87 0.65 -1.30 -6.33
N PHE A 88 1.42 -0.65 -7.22
CA PHE A 88 0.96 0.32 -8.22
C PHE A 88 1.08 -0.28 -9.63
N ARG A 89 0.53 -1.46 -9.83
CA ARG A 89 0.51 -2.14 -11.13
C ARG A 89 -0.92 -2.47 -11.52
N ARG A 90 -1.11 -2.89 -12.77
CA ARG A 90 -2.41 -3.32 -13.27
C ARG A 90 -2.86 -4.62 -12.57
N PRO A 91 -4.16 -4.88 -12.48
CA PRO A 91 -4.68 -6.13 -11.89
C PRO A 91 -4.06 -7.39 -12.49
N GLU A 92 -3.77 -7.40 -13.80
CA GLU A 92 -3.19 -8.54 -14.52
C GLU A 92 -1.77 -8.89 -14.04
N ASP A 93 -1.03 -7.90 -13.54
CA ASP A 93 0.33 -8.09 -13.04
C ASP A 93 0.35 -8.60 -11.58
N CYS A 94 -0.75 -8.45 -10.85
CA CYS A 94 -0.81 -8.71 -9.41
C CYS A 94 -0.61 -10.17 -9.00
N PRO A 95 -1.09 -11.20 -9.73
CA PRO A 95 -0.86 -12.59 -9.34
C PRO A 95 0.62 -12.96 -9.23
N GLU A 96 1.44 -12.53 -10.18
CA GLU A 96 2.89 -12.79 -10.13
C GLU A 96 3.56 -12.03 -8.98
N ILE A 97 3.15 -10.79 -8.76
CA ILE A 97 3.64 -9.99 -7.63
C ILE A 97 3.28 -10.66 -6.30
N ALA A 98 2.07 -11.22 -6.19
CA ALA A 98 1.65 -11.97 -5.00
C ALA A 98 2.52 -13.22 -4.77
N ARG A 99 2.87 -13.98 -5.82
CA ARG A 99 3.79 -15.12 -5.71
C ARG A 99 5.14 -14.70 -5.18
N GLN A 100 5.71 -13.64 -5.72
CA GLN A 100 6.99 -13.10 -5.26
C GLN A 100 6.90 -12.60 -3.81
N ALA A 101 5.82 -11.92 -3.43
CA ALA A 101 5.61 -11.46 -2.05
C ALA A 101 5.59 -12.64 -1.05
N VAL A 102 4.93 -13.73 -1.41
CA VAL A 102 4.94 -14.97 -0.61
C VAL A 102 6.36 -15.52 -0.52
N GLN A 103 7.06 -15.61 -1.64
CA GLN A 103 8.41 -16.20 -1.72
C GLN A 103 9.44 -15.42 -0.88
N ILE A 104 9.36 -14.09 -0.82
CA ILE A 104 10.25 -13.29 0.02
C ILE A 104 9.85 -13.23 1.49
N GLY A 105 8.74 -13.85 1.87
CA GLY A 105 8.26 -13.88 3.25
C GLY A 105 7.65 -12.58 3.74
N ALA A 106 7.09 -11.76 2.86
CA ALA A 106 6.33 -10.57 3.25
C ALA A 106 5.16 -10.95 4.18
N LYS A 107 4.68 -9.99 4.94
CA LYS A 107 3.58 -10.18 5.89
C LYS A 107 2.22 -9.76 5.33
N ALA A 108 2.22 -8.80 4.43
CA ALA A 108 1.00 -8.27 3.82
C ALA A 108 1.22 -7.88 2.37
N LEU A 109 0.12 -7.96 1.59
CA LEU A 109 0.00 -7.48 0.22
C LEU A 109 -1.06 -6.39 0.18
N TRP A 110 -0.71 -5.24 -0.40
CA TRP A 110 -1.60 -4.09 -0.51
C TRP A 110 -1.75 -3.67 -1.96
N LEU A 111 -2.94 -3.84 -2.50
CA LEU A 111 -3.29 -3.37 -3.83
C LEU A 111 -3.92 -1.98 -3.72
N GLN A 112 -3.35 -1.03 -4.44
CA GLN A 112 -3.72 0.37 -4.38
C GLN A 112 -5.14 0.63 -4.90
N LEU A 113 -5.60 1.87 -4.74
CA LEU A 113 -6.91 2.33 -5.16
C LEU A 113 -7.19 1.89 -6.61
N ARG A 114 -8.33 1.27 -6.85
CA ARG A 114 -8.81 0.69 -8.12
C ARG A 114 -8.00 -0.50 -8.64
N VAL A 115 -7.10 -1.04 -7.85
CA VAL A 115 -6.45 -2.31 -8.16
C VAL A 115 -7.13 -3.43 -7.39
N ILE A 116 -7.82 -4.30 -8.11
CA ILE A 116 -8.57 -5.44 -7.57
C ILE A 116 -8.11 -6.70 -8.30
N SER A 117 -7.66 -7.70 -7.54
CA SER A 117 -7.27 -9.00 -8.06
C SER A 117 -7.56 -10.08 -7.01
N LEU A 118 -8.66 -10.80 -7.19
CA LEU A 118 -9.01 -11.91 -6.30
C LEU A 118 -8.06 -13.09 -6.45
N GLU A 119 -7.49 -13.28 -7.63
CA GLU A 119 -6.44 -14.28 -7.86
C GLU A 119 -5.19 -13.97 -7.04
N ALA A 120 -4.70 -12.73 -7.08
CA ALA A 120 -3.55 -12.31 -6.27
C ALA A 120 -3.84 -12.45 -4.78
N ALA A 121 -5.05 -12.10 -4.34
CA ALA A 121 -5.48 -12.27 -2.95
C ALA A 121 -5.45 -13.73 -2.52
N ALA A 122 -5.98 -14.64 -3.33
CA ALA A 122 -5.97 -16.07 -3.03
C ALA A 122 -4.53 -16.62 -2.92
N ILE A 123 -3.63 -16.21 -3.80
CA ILE A 123 -2.20 -16.60 -3.75
C ILE A 123 -1.54 -16.09 -2.47
N ALA A 124 -1.73 -14.82 -2.14
CA ALA A 124 -1.15 -14.20 -0.95
C ALA A 124 -1.68 -14.84 0.34
N GLU A 125 -2.98 -15.04 0.44
CA GLU A 125 -3.62 -15.68 1.60
C GLU A 125 -3.16 -17.13 1.80
N ALA A 126 -3.05 -17.90 0.72
CA ALA A 126 -2.52 -19.26 0.78
C ALA A 126 -1.06 -19.29 1.29
N GLY A 127 -0.30 -18.24 1.04
CA GLY A 127 1.06 -18.03 1.56
C GLY A 127 1.11 -17.39 2.95
N GLY A 128 -0.03 -17.15 3.60
CA GLY A 128 -0.11 -16.59 4.95
C GLY A 128 -0.03 -15.06 5.03
N LEU A 129 -0.16 -14.34 3.93
CA LEU A 129 -0.17 -12.88 3.93
C LEU A 129 -1.58 -12.33 4.23
N GLU A 130 -1.61 -11.20 4.92
CA GLU A 130 -2.81 -10.38 4.97
C GLU A 130 -2.94 -9.57 3.68
N VAL A 131 -4.17 -9.33 3.23
CA VAL A 131 -4.44 -8.65 1.96
C VAL A 131 -5.37 -7.47 2.17
N VAL A 132 -4.97 -6.33 1.62
CA VAL A 132 -5.82 -5.14 1.44
C VAL A 132 -5.88 -4.83 -0.04
N MET A 133 -7.03 -4.42 -0.56
CA MET A 133 -7.16 -3.99 -1.95
C MET A 133 -8.12 -2.81 -2.11
N ASP A 134 -7.99 -2.12 -3.25
CA ASP A 134 -8.77 -0.92 -3.59
C ASP A 134 -8.71 0.18 -2.53
N ARG A 135 -7.53 0.39 -1.94
CA ARG A 135 -7.28 1.47 -0.97
C ARG A 135 -5.94 2.14 -1.22
N CYS A 136 -5.92 3.47 -1.07
CA CYS A 136 -4.68 4.22 -1.10
C CYS A 136 -3.99 4.14 0.27
N VAL A 137 -2.81 3.54 0.32
CA VAL A 137 -2.05 3.35 1.57
C VAL A 137 -1.76 4.67 2.29
N LYS A 138 -1.48 5.75 1.54
CA LYS A 138 -1.29 7.09 2.10
C LYS A 138 -2.54 7.60 2.82
N ILE A 139 -3.70 7.47 2.19
CA ILE A 139 -4.98 7.93 2.74
C ILE A 139 -5.31 7.13 4.00
N GLU A 140 -5.17 5.83 3.95
CA GLU A 140 -5.44 4.97 5.10
C GLU A 140 -4.46 5.22 6.25
N HIS A 141 -3.17 5.44 5.95
CA HIS A 141 -2.19 5.83 6.96
C HIS A 141 -2.57 7.17 7.62
N GLY A 142 -2.90 8.18 6.83
CA GLY A 142 -3.34 9.48 7.35
C GLY A 142 -4.58 9.37 8.24
N ARG A 143 -5.50 8.46 7.89
CA ARG A 143 -6.74 8.22 8.65
C ARG A 143 -6.49 7.55 9.99
N TYR A 144 -5.63 6.53 10.06
CA TYR A 144 -5.52 5.66 11.22
C TYR A 144 -4.23 5.83 12.04
N CYS A 145 -3.17 6.33 11.44
CA CYS A 145 -1.83 6.35 12.06
C CYS A 145 -1.14 7.71 11.99
N GLY A 146 -1.50 8.56 11.04
CA GLY A 146 -0.84 9.83 10.79
C GLY A 146 -1.41 11.00 11.60
N SER A 147 -0.96 12.20 11.26
CA SER A 147 -1.39 13.45 11.91
C SER A 147 -2.90 13.69 11.86
N LEU A 148 -3.59 13.21 10.83
CA LEU A 148 -5.05 13.30 10.72
C LEU A 148 -5.76 12.50 11.81
N HIS A 149 -5.19 11.36 12.20
CA HIS A 149 -5.70 10.55 13.31
C HIS A 149 -5.65 11.32 14.65
N TRP A 150 -4.52 11.98 14.92
CA TRP A 150 -4.31 12.74 16.16
C TRP A 150 -5.22 13.95 16.32
N VAL A 151 -5.68 14.55 15.22
CA VAL A 151 -6.63 15.67 15.26
C VAL A 151 -8.10 15.22 15.19
N GLY A 152 -8.37 13.92 15.34
CA GLY A 152 -9.74 13.39 15.36
C GLY A 152 -10.42 13.33 13.99
N MET A 153 -9.67 13.43 12.91
CA MET A 153 -10.18 13.32 11.53
C MET A 153 -10.25 11.87 11.04
N ASN A 154 -10.35 10.95 11.96
CA ASN A 154 -10.50 9.52 11.69
C ASN A 154 -11.94 9.19 11.26
N THR A 155 -12.32 9.66 10.08
CA THR A 155 -13.64 9.44 9.49
C THR A 155 -13.54 8.63 8.21
N GLU A 156 -14.59 7.89 7.89
CA GLU A 156 -14.67 7.17 6.62
C GLU A 156 -14.84 8.11 5.42
N ILE A 157 -15.17 9.38 5.67
CA ILE A 157 -15.41 10.39 4.65
C ILE A 157 -14.20 11.31 4.56
N ILE A 158 -13.42 11.19 3.50
CA ILE A 158 -12.41 12.18 3.11
C ILE A 158 -13.03 13.09 2.07
N SER A 159 -13.32 14.33 2.44
CA SER A 159 -13.82 15.33 1.52
C SER A 159 -12.86 16.52 1.44
N ALA A 160 -12.75 17.11 0.25
CA ALA A 160 -12.01 18.35 0.07
C ALA A 160 -12.72 19.58 0.67
N ARG A 161 -13.93 19.44 1.17
CA ARG A 161 -14.65 20.52 1.86
C ARG A 161 -14.04 20.72 3.23
N LYS A 162 -13.53 21.92 3.49
CA LYS A 162 -13.20 22.36 4.85
C LYS A 162 -14.47 22.21 5.67
N SER A 163 -14.45 21.30 6.64
CA SER A 163 -15.50 21.26 7.64
C SER A 163 -15.38 22.57 8.45
N GLY A 164 -16.37 23.43 8.38
CA GLY A 164 -16.42 24.70 9.10
C GLY A 164 -16.68 24.51 10.59
N ARG A 165 -15.97 23.57 11.24
CA ARG A 165 -16.07 23.31 12.67
C ARG A 165 -14.72 23.49 13.35
N PHE A 166 -14.24 24.70 13.32
CA PHE A 166 -13.37 25.20 14.35
C PHE A 166 -13.95 26.55 14.80
N ILE A 167 -14.93 26.47 15.66
CA ILE A 167 -15.32 27.52 16.55
C ILE A 167 -15.20 26.95 17.95
#